data_8b457858bb678db7730aeea178354a9b
#
_entry.id   8b457858bb678db7730aeea178354a9b
#
_cell.length_a   1.000
_cell.length_b   1.000
_cell.length_c   1.000
_cell.angle_alpha   90.00
_cell.angle_beta   90.00
_cell.angle_gamma   90.00
#
_symmetry.space_group_name_H-M   'P 1'
#
loop_
_entity.id
_entity.type
_entity.pdbx_description
1 polymer ?
#
loop_
_entity_poly.entity_id
_entity_poly.type
_entity_poly.pdbx_seq_one_letter_code
_entity_poly.pdbx_strand_id
1 'polypeptide(L)'
;MKRRAFVACAAAAGMGVGLRANAQIADLNDAINKAGRQRMLSQRTSKAYLALVQKVESRNAQQVLDRSIALFERQLGELKAFAPSPAIRATYESLEGAWSAFRNELTDAAPGKEEAARVVKLDATVLALANQGTGQYEAASGKPVGRLVNIAGRQRMLSQRMAKFYLATAMQIDPTGSTAEIGKSRTEFVAALEVLRNAPEATAQIRQELVLADAQWIFFNRGLQRLEGAGASPALMSDVFVASENLLAIMDRVTGLYSEIKS
;
A
#
# COMPACT_ATOMS: atom_id res chain seq x y z
N MET A 1 45.93 -13.30 -63.09
CA MET A 1 45.26 -14.24 -62.18
C MET A 1 45.39 -13.73 -60.75
N LYS A 2 44.36 -13.09 -60.19
CA LYS A 2 44.36 -12.55 -58.81
C LYS A 2 43.19 -13.23 -58.05
N ARG A 3 43.53 -14.12 -57.08
CA ARG A 3 42.59 -14.79 -56.17
C ARG A 3 42.14 -13.80 -55.10
N ARG A 4 40.84 -13.54 -55.04
CA ARG A 4 40.20 -12.79 -53.94
C ARG A 4 39.77 -13.77 -52.85
N ALA A 5 40.36 -13.63 -51.66
CA ALA A 5 39.95 -14.32 -50.47
C ALA A 5 38.73 -13.60 -49.86
N PHE A 6 37.63 -14.34 -49.64
CA PHE A 6 36.47 -13.89 -48.86
C PHE A 6 36.74 -14.17 -47.37
N VAL A 7 36.75 -13.09 -46.58
CA VAL A 7 36.73 -13.18 -45.12
C VAL A 7 35.28 -13.15 -44.69
N ALA A 8 34.78 -14.25 -44.13
CA ALA A 8 33.46 -14.31 -43.50
C ALA A 8 33.57 -13.80 -42.05
N CYS A 9 33.00 -12.62 -41.75
CA CYS A 9 32.78 -12.14 -40.38
C CYS A 9 31.56 -12.84 -39.82
N ALA A 10 31.76 -13.76 -38.87
CA ALA A 10 30.70 -14.30 -38.04
C ALA A 10 30.31 -13.27 -36.97
N ALA A 11 29.14 -12.64 -37.10
CA ALA A 11 28.54 -11.80 -36.07
C ALA A 11 27.93 -12.71 -35.00
N ALA A 12 28.58 -12.80 -33.85
CA ALA A 12 28.01 -13.41 -32.64
C ALA A 12 26.94 -12.46 -32.05
N ALA A 13 25.67 -12.79 -32.29
CA ALA A 13 24.57 -12.14 -31.61
C ALA A 13 24.54 -12.59 -30.14
N GLY A 14 25.14 -11.80 -29.26
CA GLY A 14 25.00 -11.96 -27.82
C GLY A 14 23.58 -11.67 -27.40
N MET A 15 22.76 -12.69 -27.14
CA MET A 15 21.50 -12.55 -26.41
C MET A 15 21.83 -12.15 -24.97
N GLY A 16 21.84 -10.86 -24.68
CA GLY A 16 21.82 -10.34 -23.35
C GLY A 16 20.50 -10.69 -22.69
N VAL A 17 20.45 -11.80 -21.94
CA VAL A 17 19.40 -12.08 -20.98
C VAL A 17 19.52 -10.98 -19.92
N GLY A 18 18.71 -9.93 -20.04
CA GLY A 18 18.57 -8.93 -19.00
C GLY A 18 18.05 -9.60 -17.74
N LEU A 19 18.95 -9.96 -16.84
CA LEU A 19 18.62 -10.29 -15.46
C LEU A 19 17.87 -9.06 -14.90
N ARG A 20 16.54 -9.15 -14.81
CA ARG A 20 15.77 -8.21 -13.98
C ARG A 20 16.33 -8.38 -12.58
N ALA A 21 17.11 -7.41 -12.13
CA ALA A 21 17.51 -7.31 -10.74
C ALA A 21 16.20 -7.17 -9.93
N ASN A 22 15.69 -8.28 -9.38
CA ASN A 22 14.69 -8.21 -8.34
C ASN A 22 15.33 -7.40 -7.22
N ALA A 23 14.71 -6.30 -6.81
CA ALA A 23 15.20 -5.48 -5.71
C ALA A 23 15.14 -6.34 -4.44
N GLN A 24 16.26 -6.96 -4.11
CA GLN A 24 16.41 -7.82 -2.95
C GLN A 24 16.18 -6.99 -1.68
N ILE A 25 15.52 -7.57 -0.68
CA ILE A 25 15.35 -6.92 0.62
C ILE A 25 16.73 -6.75 1.25
N ALA A 26 17.07 -5.51 1.62
CA ALA A 26 18.39 -5.17 2.11
C ALA A 26 18.61 -5.61 3.57
N ASP A 27 17.61 -5.41 4.41
CA ASP A 27 17.65 -5.72 5.84
C ASP A 27 16.23 -5.86 6.43
N LEU A 28 16.13 -6.05 7.75
CA LEU A 28 14.85 -6.17 8.43
C LEU A 28 14.03 -4.87 8.41
N ASN A 29 14.64 -3.68 8.40
CA ASN A 29 13.90 -2.43 8.30
C ASN A 29 13.24 -2.28 6.92
N ASP A 30 13.95 -2.64 5.84
CA ASP A 30 13.38 -2.71 4.49
C ASP A 30 12.27 -3.78 4.40
N ALA A 31 12.46 -4.93 5.05
CA ALA A 31 11.42 -5.95 5.14
C ALA A 31 10.15 -5.44 5.84
N ILE A 32 10.29 -4.74 6.99
CA ILE A 32 9.16 -4.13 7.70
C ILE A 32 8.47 -3.08 6.83
N ASN A 33 9.22 -2.24 6.12
CA ASN A 33 8.70 -1.24 5.21
C ASN A 33 7.87 -1.87 4.07
N LYS A 34 8.42 -2.91 3.39
CA LYS A 34 7.73 -3.62 2.32
C LYS A 34 6.53 -4.42 2.82
N ALA A 35 6.66 -5.08 3.97
CA ALA A 35 5.56 -5.79 4.63
C ALA A 35 4.41 -4.83 5.01
N GLY A 36 4.75 -3.69 5.60
CA GLY A 36 3.80 -2.61 5.89
C GLY A 36 3.12 -2.06 4.63
N ARG A 37 3.83 -2.06 3.49
CA ARG A 37 3.26 -1.65 2.21
C ARG A 37 2.23 -2.65 1.68
N GLN A 38 2.34 -3.96 1.98
CA GLN A 38 1.29 -4.94 1.63
C GLN A 38 -0.07 -4.56 2.27
N ARG A 39 -0.07 -4.12 3.54
CA ARG A 39 -1.29 -3.62 4.20
C ARG A 39 -1.91 -2.45 3.45
N MET A 40 -1.08 -1.48 3.08
CA MET A 40 -1.53 -0.30 2.34
C MET A 40 -2.06 -0.67 0.95
N LEU A 41 -1.36 -1.54 0.24
CA LEU A 41 -1.73 -1.94 -1.12
C LEU A 41 -3.07 -2.67 -1.15
N SER A 42 -3.40 -3.53 -0.17
CA SER A 42 -4.71 -4.16 -0.09
C SER A 42 -5.84 -3.13 0.00
N GLN A 43 -5.69 -2.11 0.86
CA GLN A 43 -6.67 -1.04 1.02
C GLN A 43 -6.75 -0.13 -0.20
N ARG A 44 -5.59 0.14 -0.84
CA ARG A 44 -5.51 1.01 -2.02
C ARG A 44 -6.13 0.36 -3.25
N THR A 45 -5.96 -0.95 -3.46
CA THR A 45 -6.62 -1.67 -4.55
C THR A 45 -8.14 -1.68 -4.35
N SER A 46 -8.63 -1.98 -3.14
CA SER A 46 -10.06 -1.90 -2.82
C SER A 46 -10.61 -0.50 -3.05
N LYS A 47 -9.93 0.55 -2.55
CA LYS A 47 -10.33 1.95 -2.78
C LYS A 47 -10.45 2.26 -4.27
N ALA A 48 -9.43 1.90 -5.06
CA ALA A 48 -9.41 2.16 -6.50
C ALA A 48 -10.54 1.42 -7.22
N TYR A 49 -10.81 0.17 -6.85
CA TYR A 49 -11.92 -0.60 -7.40
C TYR A 49 -13.28 0.05 -7.10
N LEU A 50 -13.53 0.46 -5.84
CA LEU A 50 -14.77 1.16 -5.47
C LEU A 50 -14.94 2.50 -6.21
N ALA A 51 -13.83 3.21 -6.47
CA ALA A 51 -13.85 4.44 -7.26
C ALA A 51 -14.23 4.17 -8.73
N LEU A 52 -13.73 3.08 -9.33
CA LEU A 52 -14.10 2.65 -10.69
C LEU A 52 -15.59 2.34 -10.80
N VAL A 53 -16.16 1.58 -9.84
CA VAL A 53 -17.60 1.27 -9.80
C VAL A 53 -18.44 2.55 -9.78
N GLN A 54 -18.01 3.57 -9.05
CA GLN A 54 -18.70 4.85 -8.91
C GLN A 54 -18.32 5.88 -9.98
N LYS A 55 -17.45 5.51 -10.93
CA LYS A 55 -16.93 6.39 -12.00
C LYS A 55 -16.23 7.65 -11.47
N VAL A 56 -15.63 7.53 -10.27
CA VAL A 56 -14.86 8.59 -9.62
C VAL A 56 -13.41 8.45 -10.03
N GLU A 57 -12.80 9.54 -10.54
CA GLU A 57 -11.38 9.54 -10.96
C GLU A 57 -11.00 8.37 -11.87
N SER A 58 -11.88 7.88 -12.75
CA SER A 58 -11.80 6.57 -13.42
C SER A 58 -10.43 6.27 -14.04
N ARG A 59 -9.81 7.23 -14.74
CA ARG A 59 -8.47 7.03 -15.33
C ARG A 59 -7.39 6.86 -14.25
N ASN A 60 -7.43 7.71 -13.24
CA ASN A 60 -6.48 7.67 -12.12
C ASN A 60 -6.71 6.40 -11.28
N ALA A 61 -7.97 6.07 -10.98
CA ALA A 61 -8.33 4.86 -10.23
C ALA A 61 -7.85 3.58 -10.93
N GLN A 62 -7.99 3.49 -12.27
CA GLN A 62 -7.46 2.35 -13.02
C GLN A 62 -5.93 2.25 -12.92
N GLN A 63 -5.22 3.36 -13.08
CA GLN A 63 -3.76 3.38 -12.93
C GLN A 63 -3.31 3.01 -11.51
N VAL A 64 -4.05 3.49 -10.50
CA VAL A 64 -3.78 3.16 -9.08
C VAL A 64 -4.00 1.67 -8.84
N LEU A 65 -5.07 1.09 -9.37
CA LEU A 65 -5.37 -0.33 -9.26
C LEU A 65 -4.25 -1.19 -9.86
N ASP A 66 -3.94 -0.95 -11.14
CA ASP A 66 -2.95 -1.74 -11.89
C ASP A 66 -1.56 -1.69 -11.26
N ARG A 67 -1.11 -0.48 -10.90
CA ARG A 67 0.20 -0.29 -10.24
C ARG A 67 0.25 -0.93 -8.85
N SER A 68 -0.87 -0.90 -8.12
CA SER A 68 -0.93 -1.47 -6.78
C SER A 68 -0.91 -2.99 -6.81
N ILE A 69 -1.61 -3.62 -7.76
CA ILE A 69 -1.57 -5.06 -8.00
C ILE A 69 -0.13 -5.49 -8.33
N ALA A 70 0.47 -4.87 -9.34
CA ALA A 70 1.83 -5.22 -9.77
C ALA A 70 2.87 -5.04 -8.65
N LEU A 71 2.74 -4.00 -7.84
CA LEU A 71 3.64 -3.74 -6.72
C LEU A 71 3.43 -4.75 -5.58
N PHE A 72 2.18 -5.11 -5.28
CA PHE A 72 1.86 -6.11 -4.27
C PHE A 72 2.52 -7.45 -4.62
N GLU A 73 2.29 -7.96 -5.82
CA GLU A 73 2.80 -9.24 -6.28
C GLU A 73 4.33 -9.31 -6.27
N ARG A 74 4.98 -8.25 -6.76
CA ARG A 74 6.44 -8.17 -6.72
C ARG A 74 6.97 -8.24 -5.30
N GLN A 75 6.45 -7.41 -4.39
CA GLN A 75 6.93 -7.35 -3.01
C GLN A 75 6.53 -8.59 -2.19
N LEU A 76 5.42 -9.24 -2.50
CA LEU A 76 5.06 -10.52 -1.90
C LEU A 76 6.14 -11.59 -2.20
N GLY A 77 6.60 -11.68 -3.44
CA GLY A 77 7.70 -12.57 -3.83
C GLY A 77 9.01 -12.25 -3.11
N GLU A 78 9.37 -10.96 -3.00
CA GLU A 78 10.57 -10.51 -2.28
C GLU A 78 10.51 -10.88 -0.79
N LEU A 79 9.37 -10.67 -0.13
CA LEU A 79 9.15 -10.97 1.28
C LEU A 79 9.16 -12.47 1.57
N LYS A 80 8.56 -13.28 0.70
CA LYS A 80 8.64 -14.76 0.80
C LYS A 80 10.08 -15.25 0.69
N ALA A 81 10.84 -14.72 -0.26
CA ALA A 81 12.24 -15.11 -0.47
C ALA A 81 13.13 -14.72 0.71
N PHE A 82 12.88 -13.58 1.33
CA PHE A 82 13.67 -13.08 2.46
C PHE A 82 13.28 -13.73 3.80
N ALA A 83 12.10 -14.32 3.96
CA ALA A 83 11.53 -14.78 5.23
C ALA A 83 12.55 -15.51 6.13
N PRO A 84 12.99 -14.90 7.25
CA PRO A 84 14.08 -15.42 8.10
C PRO A 84 13.64 -16.57 9.00
N SER A 85 12.34 -16.87 9.09
CA SER A 85 11.83 -17.98 9.91
C SER A 85 10.73 -18.75 9.21
N PRO A 86 10.52 -20.05 9.59
CA PRO A 86 9.41 -20.84 9.06
C PRO A 86 8.04 -20.20 9.35
N ALA A 87 7.85 -19.56 10.51
CA ALA A 87 6.60 -18.91 10.88
C ALA A 87 6.26 -17.73 9.95
N ILE A 88 7.24 -16.90 9.60
CA ILE A 88 7.07 -15.80 8.65
C ILE A 88 6.74 -16.38 7.27
N ARG A 89 7.45 -17.40 6.82
CA ARG A 89 7.21 -18.05 5.53
C ARG A 89 5.77 -18.57 5.42
N ALA A 90 5.28 -19.29 6.43
CA ALA A 90 3.91 -19.81 6.46
C ALA A 90 2.86 -18.69 6.41
N THR A 91 3.12 -17.55 7.08
CA THR A 91 2.24 -16.37 6.99
C THR A 91 2.18 -15.82 5.56
N TYR A 92 3.32 -15.72 4.86
CA TYR A 92 3.34 -15.20 3.49
C TYR A 92 2.81 -16.20 2.46
N GLU A 93 2.88 -17.50 2.70
CA GLU A 93 2.17 -18.53 1.91
C GLU A 93 0.65 -18.38 2.05
N SER A 94 0.17 -18.18 3.28
CA SER A 94 -1.25 -17.90 3.55
C SER A 94 -1.70 -16.58 2.91
N LEU A 95 -0.86 -15.54 2.97
CA LEU A 95 -1.13 -14.26 2.33
C LEU A 95 -1.22 -14.37 0.80
N GLU A 96 -0.38 -15.19 0.18
CA GLU A 96 -0.43 -15.45 -1.26
C GLU A 96 -1.76 -16.10 -1.68
N GLY A 97 -2.23 -17.08 -0.91
CA GLY A 97 -3.54 -17.71 -1.16
C GLY A 97 -4.70 -16.71 -1.03
N ALA A 98 -4.70 -15.90 0.05
CA ALA A 98 -5.70 -14.85 0.25
C ALA A 98 -5.64 -13.76 -0.83
N TRP A 99 -4.42 -13.36 -1.23
CA TRP A 99 -4.21 -12.41 -2.32
C TRP A 99 -4.73 -12.93 -3.65
N SER A 100 -4.49 -14.19 -3.99
CA SER A 100 -4.97 -14.79 -5.24
C SER A 100 -6.50 -14.71 -5.35
N ALA A 101 -7.22 -15.07 -4.30
CA ALA A 101 -8.68 -14.96 -4.26
C ALA A 101 -9.16 -13.49 -4.40
N PHE A 102 -8.50 -12.58 -3.69
CA PHE A 102 -8.81 -11.15 -3.74
C PHE A 102 -8.52 -10.53 -5.12
N ARG A 103 -7.38 -10.88 -5.73
CA ARG A 103 -6.98 -10.40 -7.06
C ARG A 103 -7.98 -10.84 -8.14
N ASN A 104 -8.42 -12.09 -8.10
CA ASN A 104 -9.41 -12.59 -9.06
C ASN A 104 -10.70 -11.76 -9.00
N GLU A 105 -11.19 -11.40 -7.81
CA GLU A 105 -12.35 -10.52 -7.67
C GLU A 105 -12.13 -9.11 -8.25
N LEU A 106 -10.88 -8.62 -8.22
CA LEU A 106 -10.54 -7.31 -8.79
C LEU A 106 -10.45 -7.29 -10.32
N THR A 107 -10.20 -8.46 -10.97
CA THR A 107 -9.82 -8.53 -12.39
C THR A 107 -10.76 -9.33 -13.26
N ASP A 108 -11.49 -10.33 -12.72
CA ASP A 108 -12.20 -11.31 -13.52
C ASP A 108 -13.61 -10.88 -13.95
N ALA A 109 -14.17 -9.87 -13.27
CA ALA A 109 -15.49 -9.34 -13.59
C ALA A 109 -15.45 -7.82 -13.83
N ALA A 110 -16.42 -7.32 -14.57
CA ALA A 110 -16.64 -5.89 -14.71
C ALA A 110 -16.98 -5.28 -13.34
N PRO A 111 -16.44 -4.09 -13.01
CA PRO A 111 -16.72 -3.45 -11.72
C PRO A 111 -18.21 -3.20 -11.49
N GLY A 112 -18.76 -3.80 -10.42
CA GLY A 112 -20.16 -3.68 -10.01
C GLY A 112 -20.30 -3.55 -8.50
N LYS A 113 -21.51 -3.23 -8.01
CA LYS A 113 -21.77 -3.03 -6.58
C LYS A 113 -21.60 -4.32 -5.77
N GLU A 114 -22.04 -5.45 -6.31
CA GLU A 114 -21.92 -6.75 -5.63
C GLU A 114 -20.46 -7.19 -5.53
N GLU A 115 -19.71 -7.02 -6.63
CA GLU A 115 -18.26 -7.25 -6.69
C GLU A 115 -17.54 -6.36 -5.69
N ALA A 116 -17.90 -5.08 -5.60
CA ALA A 116 -17.35 -4.14 -4.62
C ALA A 116 -17.57 -4.61 -3.16
N ALA A 117 -18.74 -5.17 -2.86
CA ALA A 117 -19.00 -5.72 -1.53
C ALA A 117 -18.12 -6.96 -1.23
N ARG A 118 -17.90 -7.84 -2.22
CA ARG A 118 -16.99 -8.98 -2.08
C ARG A 118 -15.54 -8.53 -1.95
N VAL A 119 -15.11 -7.53 -2.71
CA VAL A 119 -13.78 -6.90 -2.60
C VAL A 119 -13.54 -6.36 -1.18
N VAL A 120 -14.49 -5.62 -0.60
CA VAL A 120 -14.39 -5.11 0.78
C VAL A 120 -14.27 -6.25 1.81
N LYS A 121 -14.97 -7.36 1.59
CA LYS A 121 -14.92 -8.53 2.47
C LYS A 121 -13.59 -9.28 2.36
N LEU A 122 -13.10 -9.54 1.15
CA LEU A 122 -11.86 -10.28 0.91
C LEU A 122 -10.63 -9.53 1.38
N ASP A 123 -10.59 -8.22 1.22
CA ASP A 123 -9.44 -7.43 1.63
C ASP A 123 -9.17 -7.49 3.14
N ALA A 124 -10.18 -7.76 3.95
CA ALA A 124 -10.02 -7.90 5.40
C ALA A 124 -9.07 -9.06 5.76
N THR A 125 -9.17 -10.19 5.05
CA THR A 125 -8.26 -11.33 5.24
C THR A 125 -6.85 -11.01 4.77
N VAL A 126 -6.72 -10.37 3.60
CA VAL A 126 -5.41 -9.93 3.07
C VAL A 126 -4.74 -8.95 4.04
N LEU A 127 -5.50 -7.96 4.54
CA LEU A 127 -5.00 -7.00 5.52
C LEU A 127 -4.56 -7.68 6.83
N ALA A 128 -5.34 -8.63 7.35
CA ALA A 128 -5.02 -9.32 8.59
C ALA A 128 -3.69 -10.10 8.48
N LEU A 129 -3.51 -10.85 7.39
CA LEU A 129 -2.28 -11.61 7.13
C LEU A 129 -1.07 -10.70 6.87
N ALA A 130 -1.26 -9.61 6.11
CA ALA A 130 -0.20 -8.62 5.89
C ALA A 130 0.20 -7.92 7.20
N ASN A 131 -0.77 -7.66 8.10
CA ASN A 131 -0.49 -7.10 9.42
C ASN A 131 0.26 -8.09 10.32
N GLN A 132 -0.11 -9.36 10.30
CA GLN A 132 0.60 -10.42 11.01
C GLN A 132 2.05 -10.52 10.52
N GLY A 133 2.28 -10.59 9.21
CA GLY A 133 3.63 -10.65 8.63
C GLY A 133 4.48 -9.42 8.98
N THR A 134 3.89 -8.22 8.97
CA THR A 134 4.61 -6.98 9.37
C THR A 134 5.04 -7.04 10.84
N GLY A 135 4.15 -7.47 11.75
CA GLY A 135 4.45 -7.63 13.18
C GLY A 135 5.53 -8.70 13.43
N GLN A 136 5.54 -9.76 12.66
CA GLN A 136 6.58 -10.81 12.74
C GLN A 136 7.96 -10.28 12.31
N TYR A 137 8.05 -9.47 11.26
CA TYR A 137 9.32 -8.82 10.87
C TYR A 137 9.76 -7.78 11.91
N GLU A 138 8.84 -6.99 12.47
CA GLU A 138 9.16 -6.07 13.57
C GLU A 138 9.72 -6.83 14.78
N ALA A 139 9.05 -7.91 15.20
CA ALA A 139 9.54 -8.76 16.30
C ALA A 139 10.91 -9.38 16.00
N ALA A 140 11.16 -9.81 14.77
CA ALA A 140 12.46 -10.33 14.34
C ALA A 140 13.56 -9.25 14.36
N SER A 141 13.22 -7.99 14.10
CA SER A 141 14.15 -6.87 14.22
C SER A 141 14.56 -6.60 15.67
N GLY A 142 13.60 -6.64 16.60
CA GLY A 142 13.82 -6.34 18.02
C GLY A 142 14.33 -4.93 18.32
N LYS A 143 14.36 -4.03 17.33
CA LYS A 143 14.93 -2.68 17.42
C LYS A 143 13.86 -1.60 17.47
N PRO A 144 14.06 -0.49 18.25
CA PRO A 144 13.13 0.63 18.30
C PRO A 144 12.78 1.22 16.93
N VAL A 145 13.76 1.34 16.02
CA VAL A 145 13.58 1.84 14.66
C VAL A 145 12.60 0.95 13.87
N GLY A 146 12.69 -0.37 14.01
CA GLY A 146 11.75 -1.29 13.35
C GLY A 146 10.30 -1.01 13.74
N ARG A 147 10.04 -0.70 15.01
CA ARG A 147 8.72 -0.27 15.49
C ARG A 147 8.27 1.05 14.84
N LEU A 148 9.17 2.04 14.71
CA LEU A 148 8.84 3.32 14.07
C LEU A 148 8.54 3.15 12.58
N VAL A 149 9.28 2.30 11.87
CA VAL A 149 8.97 1.92 10.48
C VAL A 149 7.59 1.30 10.37
N ASN A 150 7.22 0.40 11.30
CA ASN A 150 5.89 -0.20 11.31
C ASN A 150 4.79 0.83 11.59
N ILE A 151 4.97 1.73 12.57
CA ILE A 151 4.01 2.80 12.91
C ILE A 151 3.83 3.75 11.72
N ALA A 152 4.92 4.24 11.11
CA ALA A 152 4.87 5.11 9.95
C ALA A 152 4.22 4.40 8.74
N GLY A 153 4.58 3.13 8.51
CA GLY A 153 3.99 2.30 7.46
C GLY A 153 2.47 2.09 7.64
N ARG A 154 2.01 2.04 8.89
CA ARG A 154 0.58 1.91 9.21
C ARG A 154 -0.21 3.16 8.84
N GLN A 155 0.38 4.36 8.90
CA GLN A 155 -0.26 5.60 8.46
C GLN A 155 -0.63 5.55 6.96
N ARG A 156 0.24 4.98 6.12
CA ARG A 156 -0.06 4.75 4.70
C ARG A 156 -1.34 3.91 4.54
N MET A 157 -1.45 2.83 5.30
CA MET A 157 -2.61 1.94 5.26
C MET A 157 -3.87 2.65 5.76
N LEU A 158 -3.80 3.38 6.87
CA LEU A 158 -4.94 4.08 7.46
C LEU A 158 -5.52 5.14 6.52
N SER A 159 -4.70 5.91 5.81
CA SER A 159 -5.16 6.88 4.82
C SER A 159 -5.99 6.22 3.71
N GLN A 160 -5.54 5.08 3.19
CA GLN A 160 -6.24 4.34 2.14
C GLN A 160 -7.50 3.65 2.67
N ARG A 161 -7.44 3.11 3.89
CA ARG A 161 -8.58 2.48 4.56
C ARG A 161 -9.73 3.46 4.78
N MET A 162 -9.46 4.67 5.27
CA MET A 162 -10.48 5.70 5.46
C MET A 162 -11.15 6.08 4.14
N ALA A 163 -10.38 6.29 3.07
CA ALA A 163 -10.92 6.61 1.75
C ALA A 163 -11.72 5.43 1.15
N LYS A 164 -11.27 4.17 1.34
CA LYS A 164 -12.00 2.97 0.95
C LYS A 164 -13.39 2.94 1.62
N PHE A 165 -13.44 3.09 2.93
CA PHE A 165 -14.70 3.02 3.67
C PHE A 165 -15.60 4.23 3.40
N TYR A 166 -15.03 5.41 3.09
CA TYR A 166 -15.81 6.54 2.57
C TYR A 166 -16.57 6.16 1.29
N LEU A 167 -15.88 5.56 0.31
CA LEU A 167 -16.50 5.11 -0.93
C LEU A 167 -17.48 3.95 -0.71
N ALA A 168 -17.20 3.03 0.21
CA ALA A 168 -18.10 1.95 0.57
C ALA A 168 -19.41 2.49 1.20
N THR A 169 -19.32 3.47 2.09
CA THR A 169 -20.49 4.16 2.66
C THR A 169 -21.32 4.84 1.58
N ALA A 170 -20.68 5.52 0.62
CA ALA A 170 -21.37 6.15 -0.52
C ALA A 170 -22.14 5.12 -1.38
N MET A 171 -21.66 3.89 -1.47
CA MET A 171 -22.31 2.77 -2.16
C MET A 171 -23.33 2.02 -1.31
N GLN A 172 -23.55 2.41 -0.05
CA GLN A 172 -24.39 1.67 0.90
C GLN A 172 -23.90 0.21 1.11
N ILE A 173 -22.56 0.02 1.15
CA ILE A 173 -21.93 -1.24 1.53
C ILE A 173 -21.59 -1.14 3.01
N ASP A 174 -22.38 -1.83 3.85
CA ASP A 174 -22.30 -1.76 5.31
C ASP A 174 -22.01 -0.34 5.82
N PRO A 175 -22.93 0.63 5.65
CA PRO A 175 -22.66 2.02 5.93
C PRO A 175 -22.34 2.27 7.41
N THR A 176 -22.96 1.52 8.33
CA THR A 176 -22.69 1.63 9.77
C THR A 176 -21.29 1.15 10.12
N GLY A 177 -20.92 -0.06 9.68
CA GLY A 177 -19.58 -0.61 9.90
C GLY A 177 -18.52 0.22 9.20
N SER A 178 -18.76 0.67 7.97
CA SER A 178 -17.83 1.53 7.21
C SER A 178 -17.57 2.85 7.93
N THR A 179 -18.59 3.52 8.45
CA THR A 179 -18.44 4.76 9.23
C THR A 179 -17.68 4.53 10.53
N ALA A 180 -17.95 3.43 11.24
CA ALA A 180 -17.22 3.07 12.44
C ALA A 180 -15.73 2.82 12.16
N GLU A 181 -15.39 2.17 11.05
CA GLU A 181 -14.01 1.94 10.62
C GLU A 181 -13.27 3.23 10.23
N ILE A 182 -13.97 4.22 9.64
CA ILE A 182 -13.41 5.56 9.43
C ILE A 182 -13.07 6.21 10.77
N GLY A 183 -13.98 6.23 11.72
CA GLY A 183 -13.78 6.81 13.04
C GLY A 183 -12.59 6.19 13.79
N LYS A 184 -12.53 4.86 13.84
CA LYS A 184 -11.43 4.12 14.43
C LYS A 184 -10.08 4.42 13.76
N SER A 185 -10.06 4.45 12.43
CA SER A 185 -8.84 4.73 11.67
C SER A 185 -8.36 6.18 11.87
N ARG A 186 -9.28 7.15 12.01
CA ARG A 186 -8.96 8.55 12.34
C ARG A 186 -8.27 8.68 13.70
N THR A 187 -8.85 8.06 14.73
CA THR A 187 -8.27 8.08 16.08
C THR A 187 -6.87 7.48 16.09
N GLU A 188 -6.70 6.33 15.47
CA GLU A 188 -5.41 5.66 15.37
C GLU A 188 -4.38 6.49 14.58
N PHE A 189 -4.79 7.10 13.47
CA PHE A 189 -3.92 7.94 12.64
C PHE A 189 -3.36 9.11 13.43
N VAL A 190 -4.20 9.85 14.15
CA VAL A 190 -3.78 11.02 14.95
C VAL A 190 -2.85 10.60 16.09
N ALA A 191 -3.20 9.56 16.83
CA ALA A 191 -2.36 9.06 17.93
C ALA A 191 -0.97 8.62 17.45
N ALA A 192 -0.89 7.97 16.29
CA ALA A 192 0.37 7.51 15.76
C ALA A 192 1.23 8.65 15.16
N LEU A 193 0.64 9.72 14.60
CA LEU A 193 1.40 10.92 14.22
C LEU A 193 2.08 11.55 15.43
N GLU A 194 1.44 11.57 16.58
CA GLU A 194 2.02 12.09 17.83
C GLU A 194 3.25 11.26 18.27
N VAL A 195 3.13 9.92 18.20
CA VAL A 195 4.27 9.03 18.48
C VAL A 195 5.45 9.31 17.55
N LEU A 196 5.19 9.47 16.24
CA LEU A 196 6.24 9.72 15.25
C LEU A 196 6.91 11.09 15.44
N ARG A 197 6.15 12.14 15.82
CA ARG A 197 6.72 13.48 16.10
C ARG A 197 7.65 13.48 17.30
N ASN A 198 7.29 12.74 18.34
CA ASN A 198 8.01 12.71 19.60
C ASN A 198 9.11 11.63 19.65
N ALA A 199 9.31 10.86 18.58
CA ALA A 199 10.34 9.84 18.52
C ALA A 199 11.74 10.47 18.58
N PRO A 200 12.64 10.02 19.48
CA PRO A 200 14.02 10.51 19.55
C PRO A 200 14.79 10.30 18.24
N GLU A 201 14.45 9.23 17.51
CA GLU A 201 15.08 8.84 16.25
C GLU A 201 14.62 9.73 15.07
N ALA A 202 13.60 10.58 15.23
CA ALA A 202 13.13 11.45 14.17
C ALA A 202 14.18 12.48 13.78
N THR A 203 14.71 12.37 12.56
CA THR A 203 15.65 13.35 12.00
C THR A 203 14.94 14.68 11.69
N ALA A 204 15.69 15.74 11.41
CA ALA A 204 15.12 17.02 10.97
C ALA A 204 14.27 16.85 9.70
N GLN A 205 14.72 16.02 8.77
CA GLN A 205 13.99 15.73 7.53
C GLN A 205 12.68 15.00 7.82
N ILE A 206 12.67 14.00 8.70
CA ILE A 206 11.44 13.29 9.12
C ILE A 206 10.46 14.28 9.74
N ARG A 207 10.92 15.18 10.62
CA ARG A 207 10.04 16.19 11.23
C ARG A 207 9.43 17.14 10.21
N GLN A 208 10.19 17.55 9.18
CA GLN A 208 9.67 18.38 8.09
C GLN A 208 8.56 17.65 7.30
N GLU A 209 8.76 16.37 6.96
CA GLU A 209 7.73 15.57 6.28
C GLU A 209 6.48 15.37 7.15
N LEU A 210 6.64 15.21 8.46
CA LEU A 210 5.51 15.12 9.39
C LEU A 210 4.69 16.41 9.47
N VAL A 211 5.32 17.60 9.36
CA VAL A 211 4.60 18.87 9.23
C VAL A 211 3.74 18.90 7.95
N LEU A 212 4.26 18.39 6.84
CA LEU A 212 3.48 18.26 5.60
C LEU A 212 2.34 17.26 5.76
N ALA A 213 2.56 16.17 6.49
CA ALA A 213 1.53 15.19 6.80
C ALA A 213 0.39 15.80 7.63
N ASP A 214 0.70 16.64 8.64
CA ASP A 214 -0.29 17.35 9.42
C ASP A 214 -1.14 18.30 8.57
N ALA A 215 -0.51 19.08 7.70
CA ALA A 215 -1.22 19.97 6.78
C ALA A 215 -2.15 19.18 5.84
N GLN A 216 -1.66 18.10 5.23
CA GLN A 216 -2.46 17.26 4.34
C GLN A 216 -3.58 16.52 5.09
N TRP A 217 -3.33 16.12 6.34
CA TRP A 217 -4.34 15.51 7.20
C TRP A 217 -5.56 16.42 7.42
N ILE A 218 -5.36 17.71 7.63
CA ILE A 218 -6.45 18.68 7.81
C ILE A 218 -7.41 18.65 6.62
N PHE A 219 -6.88 18.66 5.39
CA PHE A 219 -7.70 18.60 4.15
C PHE A 219 -8.44 17.27 4.05
N PHE A 220 -7.73 16.16 4.22
CA PHE A 220 -8.31 14.82 4.12
C PHE A 220 -9.40 14.61 5.17
N ASN A 221 -9.13 14.95 6.44
CA ASN A 221 -10.08 14.82 7.54
C ASN A 221 -11.35 15.66 7.34
N ARG A 222 -11.22 16.89 6.79
CA ARG A 222 -12.38 17.72 6.43
C ARG A 222 -13.24 17.06 5.35
N GLY A 223 -12.61 16.40 4.37
CA GLY A 223 -13.34 15.63 3.35
C GLY A 223 -14.12 14.47 3.97
N LEU A 224 -13.51 13.73 4.89
CA LEU A 224 -14.17 12.62 5.60
C LEU A 224 -15.38 13.07 6.43
N GLN A 225 -15.28 14.20 7.13
CA GLN A 225 -16.37 14.74 7.96
C GLN A 225 -17.61 15.17 7.16
N ARG A 226 -17.45 15.56 5.91
CA ARG A 226 -18.57 15.94 5.04
C ARG A 226 -19.51 14.79 4.71
N LEU A 227 -19.06 13.53 4.83
CA LEU A 227 -19.92 12.37 4.65
C LEU A 227 -21.08 12.34 5.64
N GLU A 228 -20.83 12.78 6.88
CA GLU A 228 -21.80 12.75 7.98
C GLU A 228 -22.93 13.79 7.80
N GLY A 229 -22.69 14.88 7.07
CA GLY A 229 -23.65 16.00 6.96
C GLY A 229 -24.31 16.16 5.58
N ALA A 230 -23.56 16.07 4.50
CA ALA A 230 -24.02 16.41 3.14
C ALA A 230 -24.21 15.20 2.22
N GLY A 231 -23.84 14.00 2.69
CA GLY A 231 -23.78 12.81 1.84
C GLY A 231 -22.59 12.83 0.87
N ALA A 232 -22.42 11.74 0.12
CA ALA A 232 -21.34 11.60 -0.84
C ALA A 232 -21.75 12.11 -2.22
N SER A 233 -21.22 13.26 -2.65
CA SER A 233 -21.32 13.70 -4.04
C SER A 233 -20.11 13.21 -4.85
N PRO A 234 -20.18 13.13 -6.19
CA PRO A 234 -19.01 12.76 -7.02
C PRO A 234 -17.79 13.64 -6.77
N ALA A 235 -17.99 14.96 -6.57
CA ALA A 235 -16.90 15.89 -6.27
C ALA A 235 -16.24 15.59 -4.90
N LEU A 236 -17.03 15.33 -3.87
CA LEU A 236 -16.49 14.98 -2.55
C LEU A 236 -15.79 13.63 -2.54
N MET A 237 -16.27 12.66 -3.31
CA MET A 237 -15.59 11.37 -3.48
C MET A 237 -14.24 11.53 -4.18
N SER A 238 -14.17 12.38 -5.21
CA SER A 238 -12.92 12.75 -5.90
C SER A 238 -11.95 13.43 -4.94
N ASP A 239 -12.40 14.43 -4.18
CA ASP A 239 -11.56 15.13 -3.18
C ASP A 239 -10.95 14.15 -2.17
N VAL A 240 -11.74 13.22 -1.63
CA VAL A 240 -11.28 12.22 -0.67
C VAL A 240 -10.31 11.23 -1.32
N PHE A 241 -10.58 10.79 -2.55
CA PHE A 241 -9.70 9.90 -3.30
C PHE A 241 -8.32 10.56 -3.48
N VAL A 242 -8.27 11.78 -4.01
CA VAL A 242 -7.03 12.52 -4.29
C VAL A 242 -6.29 12.87 -2.99
N ALA A 243 -7.00 13.37 -1.96
CA ALA A 243 -6.38 13.71 -0.69
C ALA A 243 -5.74 12.50 -0.01
N SER A 244 -6.34 11.31 -0.13
CA SER A 244 -5.75 10.07 0.38
C SER A 244 -4.46 9.67 -0.33
N GLU A 245 -4.35 9.88 -1.65
CA GLU A 245 -3.13 9.64 -2.42
C GLU A 245 -2.02 10.62 -2.03
N ASN A 246 -2.35 11.89 -1.85
CA ASN A 246 -1.39 12.92 -1.42
C ASN A 246 -0.83 12.59 -0.01
N LEU A 247 -1.71 12.21 0.92
CA LEU A 247 -1.29 11.82 2.28
C LEU A 247 -0.44 10.54 2.26
N LEU A 248 -0.81 9.56 1.42
CA LEU A 248 -0.01 8.36 1.19
C LEU A 248 1.41 8.69 0.72
N ALA A 249 1.55 9.60 -0.27
CA ALA A 249 2.85 9.98 -0.81
C ALA A 249 3.78 10.58 0.25
N ILE A 250 3.23 11.40 1.16
CA ILE A 250 4.00 11.97 2.27
C ILE A 250 4.38 10.86 3.26
N MET A 251 3.43 10.03 3.69
CA MET A 251 3.71 8.97 4.66
C MET A 251 4.63 7.87 4.10
N ASP A 252 4.67 7.68 2.78
CA ASP A 252 5.64 6.77 2.15
C ASP A 252 7.07 7.31 2.24
N ARG A 253 7.28 8.64 2.09
CA ARG A 253 8.57 9.28 2.33
C ARG A 253 8.98 9.18 3.81
N VAL A 254 8.07 9.50 4.75
CA VAL A 254 8.34 9.35 6.19
C VAL A 254 8.77 7.92 6.53
N THR A 255 8.05 6.92 6.01
CA THR A 255 8.38 5.51 6.27
C THR A 255 9.73 5.12 5.66
N GLY A 256 10.02 5.59 4.45
CA GLY A 256 11.32 5.39 3.79
C GLY A 256 12.47 5.95 4.64
N LEU A 257 12.34 7.20 5.07
CA LEU A 257 13.35 7.84 5.91
C LEU A 257 13.60 7.10 7.23
N TYR A 258 12.55 6.60 7.90
CA TYR A 258 12.73 5.75 9.09
C TYR A 258 13.42 4.43 8.75
N SER A 259 13.11 3.81 7.61
CA SER A 259 13.73 2.54 7.23
C SER A 259 15.21 2.64 6.88
N GLU A 260 15.70 3.84 6.54
CA GLU A 260 17.10 4.13 6.23
C GLU A 260 17.96 4.41 7.47
N ILE A 261 17.34 4.59 8.65
CA ILE A 261 18.08 4.81 9.90
C ILE A 261 18.85 3.53 10.25
N LYS A 262 20.17 3.64 10.23
CA LYS A 262 21.06 2.56 10.69
C LYS A 262 21.07 2.53 12.22
N SER A 263 20.63 1.43 12.79
CA SER A 263 20.55 1.17 14.24
C SER A 263 21.54 0.07 14.63
#